data_d1077a406c42bbb45819db952c2ea03c
#
_entry.id   d1077a406c42bbb45819db952c2ea03c
#
_cell.length_a   1.000
_cell.length_b   1.000
_cell.length_c   1.000
_cell.angle_alpha   90.00
_cell.angle_beta   90.00
_cell.angle_gamma   90.00
#
_symmetry.space_group_name_H-M   'P 1'
#
loop_
_entity.id
_entity.type
_entity.pdbx_description
1 polymer ?
#
loop_
_entity_poly.entity_id
_entity_poly.type
_entity_poly.pdbx_seq_one_letter_code
_entity_poly.pdbx_strand_id
1 'polypeptide(L)'
;MGRLRDALAGDGLAAIAEIKRRSPSAGELRPGADPAMLAASFEREGAAAVSVLVDQRFGGSLSDLRAARAAVDLPLLAKGFFSTEDELVELRAAGADAVLLLLHDLDDETARRLQVRVRDLGMDALVEVHDADELARAVVLGADPIGVNARDLATFTVDRRAQLELVARAPRDRTIVAESGVATRVHSVEAELAGADAILVGSALMRAADPGAALATLLARPVVKVCGLTRQDDVDAAVAAGADLCGFVLVPESPRAAEAVLDVGESALSVAVLVGAENGHGADLVQLYEHEEGRVRGRDAVLLRDGARVATVIDLPWGEGDATHLDRARSVDGRLMLAGHLGPENVAEVIAAVRPWAVDASSSLESAPGVKDHERVRAFVKAARG
;
A
#
# COMPACT_ATOMS: atom_id res chain seq x y z
N MET A 1 -14.79 -20.23 -1.46
CA MET A 1 -14.25 -18.90 -1.14
C MET A 1 -14.87 -17.89 -2.09
N GLY A 2 -15.02 -16.64 -1.71
CA GLY A 2 -15.65 -15.65 -2.57
C GLY A 2 -14.64 -14.97 -3.50
N ARG A 3 -15.11 -14.46 -4.62
CA ARG A 3 -14.26 -13.89 -5.69
C ARG A 3 -13.45 -12.68 -5.23
N LEU A 4 -14.04 -11.80 -4.39
CA LEU A 4 -13.33 -10.61 -3.88
C LEU A 4 -12.18 -11.02 -2.96
N ARG A 5 -12.48 -11.84 -1.95
CA ARG A 5 -11.47 -12.29 -1.00
C ARG A 5 -10.30 -12.99 -1.70
N ASP A 6 -10.58 -13.90 -2.63
CA ASP A 6 -9.54 -14.62 -3.38
C ASP A 6 -8.67 -13.66 -4.22
N ALA A 7 -9.26 -12.61 -4.80
CA ALA A 7 -8.53 -11.60 -5.55
C ALA A 7 -7.64 -10.69 -4.69
N LEU A 8 -7.97 -10.52 -3.40
CA LEU A 8 -7.18 -9.72 -2.47
C LEU A 8 -6.08 -10.52 -1.76
N ALA A 9 -6.10 -11.86 -1.85
CA ALA A 9 -5.17 -12.76 -1.15
C ALA A 9 -3.87 -13.03 -1.93
N GLY A 10 -3.39 -12.07 -2.72
CA GLY A 10 -2.16 -12.19 -3.50
C GLY A 10 -0.89 -11.79 -2.74
N ASP A 11 0.27 -12.01 -3.37
CA ASP A 11 1.55 -11.50 -2.88
C ASP A 11 1.64 -9.99 -3.09
N GLY A 12 1.66 -9.23 -2.00
CA GLY A 12 1.78 -7.77 -2.00
C GLY A 12 0.43 -7.03 -1.92
N LEU A 13 0.49 -5.70 -1.89
CA LEU A 13 -0.68 -4.86 -1.72
C LEU A 13 -1.58 -4.89 -2.95
N ALA A 14 -2.82 -5.33 -2.79
CA ALA A 14 -3.86 -5.28 -3.82
C ALA A 14 -4.56 -3.91 -3.84
N ALA A 15 -5.32 -3.62 -4.92
CA ALA A 15 -6.16 -2.43 -4.95
C ALA A 15 -7.59 -2.75 -5.41
N ILE A 16 -8.56 -2.19 -4.68
CA ILE A 16 -9.95 -2.05 -5.08
C ILE A 16 -10.11 -0.63 -5.65
N ALA A 17 -10.25 -0.51 -6.96
CA ALA A 17 -10.41 0.79 -7.62
C ALA A 17 -11.88 1.22 -7.60
N GLU A 18 -12.18 2.37 -6.99
CA GLU A 18 -13.56 2.80 -6.77
C GLU A 18 -14.03 3.81 -7.84
N ILE A 19 -15.15 3.51 -8.47
CA ILE A 19 -15.86 4.37 -9.41
C ILE A 19 -16.93 5.16 -8.66
N LYS A 20 -16.77 6.50 -8.64
CA LYS A 20 -17.77 7.42 -8.07
C LYS A 20 -17.70 8.78 -8.76
N ARG A 21 -18.86 9.39 -9.06
CA ARG A 21 -18.91 10.69 -9.74
C ARG A 21 -18.82 11.87 -8.80
N ARG A 22 -19.25 11.69 -7.56
CA ARG A 22 -19.28 12.72 -6.52
C ARG A 22 -19.05 12.15 -5.13
N SER A 23 -18.73 12.99 -4.18
CA SER A 23 -18.58 12.63 -2.79
C SER A 23 -19.20 13.70 -1.92
N PRO A 24 -19.84 13.37 -0.78
CA PRO A 24 -20.44 14.36 0.13
C PRO A 24 -19.43 15.42 0.61
N SER A 25 -18.18 15.02 0.87
CA SER A 25 -17.12 15.92 1.37
C SER A 25 -16.39 16.71 0.29
N ALA A 26 -16.40 16.27 -0.96
CA ALA A 26 -15.57 16.83 -2.02
C ALA A 26 -16.35 17.32 -3.25
N GLY A 27 -17.69 17.22 -3.21
CA GLY A 27 -18.55 17.59 -4.33
C GLY A 27 -18.36 16.70 -5.56
N GLU A 28 -18.45 17.29 -6.73
CA GLU A 28 -18.24 16.60 -8.02
C GLU A 28 -16.75 16.23 -8.19
N LEU A 29 -16.49 14.98 -8.58
CA LEU A 29 -15.15 14.44 -8.81
C LEU A 29 -14.90 14.23 -10.31
N ARG A 30 -15.80 13.50 -10.96
CA ARG A 30 -15.74 13.22 -12.40
C ARG A 30 -17.16 13.10 -12.97
N PRO A 31 -17.83 14.23 -13.23
CA PRO A 31 -19.12 14.22 -13.92
C PRO A 31 -18.99 13.53 -15.27
N GLY A 32 -19.97 12.72 -15.65
CA GLY A 32 -19.95 11.99 -16.92
C GLY A 32 -18.98 10.80 -16.97
N ALA A 33 -18.40 10.35 -15.83
CA ALA A 33 -17.61 9.13 -15.80
C ALA A 33 -18.41 7.95 -16.36
N ASP A 34 -17.80 7.23 -17.32
CA ASP A 34 -18.32 5.98 -17.87
C ASP A 34 -17.78 4.81 -17.04
N PRO A 35 -18.65 4.06 -16.32
CA PRO A 35 -18.21 2.97 -15.46
C PRO A 35 -17.56 1.82 -16.23
N ALA A 36 -18.00 1.53 -17.46
CA ALA A 36 -17.44 0.47 -18.29
C ALA A 36 -16.00 0.80 -18.71
N MET A 37 -15.78 2.03 -19.19
CA MET A 37 -14.44 2.49 -19.57
C MET A 37 -13.47 2.54 -18.39
N LEU A 38 -13.93 3.03 -17.23
CA LEU A 38 -13.10 3.10 -16.02
C LEU A 38 -12.76 1.71 -15.50
N ALA A 39 -13.74 0.79 -15.42
CA ALA A 39 -13.51 -0.58 -14.99
C ALA A 39 -12.46 -1.29 -15.87
N ALA A 40 -12.61 -1.20 -17.20
CA ALA A 40 -11.65 -1.76 -18.15
C ALA A 40 -10.26 -1.11 -18.04
N SER A 41 -10.19 0.19 -17.74
CA SER A 41 -8.89 0.85 -17.47
C SER A 41 -8.26 0.34 -16.19
N PHE A 42 -9.02 0.19 -15.11
CA PHE A 42 -8.51 -0.31 -13.84
C PHE A 42 -8.04 -1.78 -13.93
N GLU A 43 -8.77 -2.63 -14.66
CA GLU A 43 -8.36 -4.01 -14.91
C GLU A 43 -7.01 -4.06 -15.64
N ARG A 44 -6.83 -3.28 -16.70
CA ARG A 44 -5.58 -3.19 -17.47
C ARG A 44 -4.40 -2.72 -16.62
N GLU A 45 -4.66 -1.80 -15.66
CA GLU A 45 -3.62 -1.23 -14.79
C GLU A 45 -3.46 -2.00 -13.47
N GLY A 46 -4.03 -3.22 -13.36
CA GLY A 46 -3.74 -4.16 -12.28
C GLY A 46 -4.61 -4.03 -11.03
N ALA A 47 -5.81 -3.43 -11.13
CA ALA A 47 -6.78 -3.54 -10.04
C ALA A 47 -7.10 -5.02 -9.75
N ALA A 48 -7.18 -5.38 -8.47
CA ALA A 48 -7.64 -6.71 -8.05
C ALA A 48 -9.17 -6.80 -8.07
N ALA A 49 -9.86 -5.67 -7.86
CA ALA A 49 -11.31 -5.56 -7.91
C ALA A 49 -11.73 -4.12 -8.26
N VAL A 50 -12.97 -3.96 -8.67
CA VAL A 50 -13.59 -2.65 -8.91
C VAL A 50 -14.72 -2.43 -7.93
N SER A 51 -14.72 -1.31 -7.23
CA SER A 51 -15.83 -0.85 -6.38
C SER A 51 -16.71 0.12 -7.17
N VAL A 52 -18.01 -0.09 -7.15
CA VAL A 52 -18.99 0.77 -7.83
C VAL A 52 -19.97 1.33 -6.81
N LEU A 53 -19.98 2.66 -6.65
CA LEU A 53 -21.01 3.32 -5.86
C LEU A 53 -22.35 3.18 -6.59
N VAL A 54 -23.32 2.55 -5.92
CA VAL A 54 -24.68 2.37 -6.49
C VAL A 54 -25.71 3.33 -5.86
N ASP A 55 -25.29 4.17 -4.94
CA ASP A 55 -26.10 5.13 -4.22
C ASP A 55 -26.16 6.49 -4.96
N GLN A 56 -27.35 7.03 -5.14
CA GLN A 56 -27.59 8.32 -5.80
C GLN A 56 -26.91 9.50 -5.13
N ARG A 57 -26.65 9.44 -3.82
CA ARG A 57 -25.90 10.48 -3.07
C ARG A 57 -24.48 10.65 -3.62
N PHE A 58 -23.93 9.61 -4.24
CA PHE A 58 -22.60 9.60 -4.88
C PHE A 58 -22.69 9.69 -6.41
N GLY A 59 -23.88 9.92 -6.96
CA GLY A 59 -24.13 9.95 -8.39
C GLY A 59 -24.06 8.58 -9.06
N GLY A 60 -24.27 7.50 -8.28
CA GLY A 60 -24.22 6.12 -8.73
C GLY A 60 -25.58 5.45 -8.87
N SER A 61 -25.61 4.28 -9.47
CA SER A 61 -26.82 3.49 -9.71
C SER A 61 -26.50 2.02 -9.98
N LEU A 62 -27.53 1.15 -9.92
CA LEU A 62 -27.40 -0.25 -10.35
C LEU A 62 -27.05 -0.40 -11.84
N SER A 63 -27.39 0.60 -12.70
CA SER A 63 -26.97 0.58 -14.09
C SER A 63 -25.47 0.75 -14.26
N ASP A 64 -24.81 1.47 -13.37
CA ASP A 64 -23.36 1.60 -13.37
C ASP A 64 -22.67 0.28 -13.02
N LEU A 65 -23.22 -0.46 -12.06
CA LEU A 65 -22.73 -1.79 -11.70
C LEU A 65 -22.87 -2.77 -12.88
N ARG A 66 -24.03 -2.76 -13.57
CA ARG A 66 -24.23 -3.59 -14.78
C ARG A 66 -23.28 -3.21 -15.91
N ALA A 67 -23.02 -1.92 -16.10
CA ALA A 67 -22.08 -1.44 -17.12
C ALA A 67 -20.64 -1.87 -16.81
N ALA A 68 -20.19 -1.76 -15.56
CA ALA A 68 -18.90 -2.27 -15.13
C ALA A 68 -18.80 -3.79 -15.33
N ARG A 69 -19.86 -4.56 -14.92
CA ARG A 69 -19.87 -6.02 -15.09
C ARG A 69 -19.77 -6.46 -16.55
N ALA A 70 -20.38 -5.71 -17.45
CA ALA A 70 -20.30 -6.02 -18.88
C ALA A 70 -18.91 -5.77 -19.49
N ALA A 71 -18.09 -4.96 -18.84
CA ALA A 71 -16.79 -4.52 -19.36
C ALA A 71 -15.59 -5.35 -18.82
N VAL A 72 -15.70 -5.93 -17.63
CA VAL A 72 -14.57 -6.63 -16.97
C VAL A 72 -15.00 -7.93 -16.33
N ASP A 73 -14.04 -8.83 -16.12
CA ASP A 73 -14.26 -10.06 -15.34
C ASP A 73 -13.76 -9.95 -13.88
N LEU A 74 -13.15 -8.84 -13.48
CA LEU A 74 -12.76 -8.60 -12.09
C LEU A 74 -13.93 -8.72 -11.12
N PRO A 75 -13.68 -9.08 -9.84
CA PRO A 75 -14.69 -8.97 -8.80
C PRO A 75 -15.25 -7.54 -8.70
N LEU A 76 -16.57 -7.42 -8.61
CA LEU A 76 -17.25 -6.14 -8.42
C LEU A 76 -17.79 -6.01 -7.01
N LEU A 77 -17.36 -4.99 -6.28
CA LEU A 77 -17.88 -4.58 -4.98
C LEU A 77 -18.97 -3.53 -5.19
N ALA A 78 -20.22 -3.86 -4.85
CA ALA A 78 -21.28 -2.85 -4.75
C ALA A 78 -21.12 -2.05 -3.45
N LYS A 79 -20.92 -0.74 -3.57
CA LYS A 79 -20.75 0.15 -2.42
C LYS A 79 -21.95 1.08 -2.27
N GLY A 80 -22.52 1.09 -1.08
CA GLY A 80 -23.72 1.82 -0.68
C GLY A 80 -24.07 1.54 0.77
N PHE A 81 -25.31 1.81 1.17
CA PHE A 81 -25.84 1.60 2.51
C PHE A 81 -26.95 0.55 2.43
N PHE A 82 -26.64 -0.67 2.79
CA PHE A 82 -27.54 -1.81 2.64
C PHE A 82 -27.93 -2.35 4.01
N SER A 83 -29.23 -2.57 4.21
CA SER A 83 -29.81 -3.02 5.47
C SER A 83 -30.85 -4.14 5.32
N THR A 84 -31.18 -4.52 4.10
CA THR A 84 -32.22 -5.52 3.79
C THR A 84 -31.69 -6.62 2.88
N GLU A 85 -32.28 -7.81 2.98
CA GLU A 85 -31.93 -8.96 2.13
C GLU A 85 -32.35 -8.78 0.67
N ASP A 86 -33.44 -8.03 0.42
CA ASP A 86 -33.94 -7.77 -0.93
C ASP A 86 -32.95 -6.91 -1.73
N GLU A 87 -32.33 -5.90 -1.08
CA GLU A 87 -31.24 -5.11 -1.70
C GLU A 87 -30.10 -6.01 -2.16
N LEU A 88 -29.70 -7.00 -1.35
CA LEU A 88 -28.61 -7.93 -1.70
C LEU A 88 -28.96 -8.78 -2.92
N VAL A 89 -30.21 -9.19 -3.06
CA VAL A 89 -30.69 -9.93 -4.24
C VAL A 89 -30.60 -9.06 -5.50
N GLU A 90 -31.01 -7.80 -5.42
CA GLU A 90 -30.92 -6.86 -6.54
C GLU A 90 -29.45 -6.58 -6.95
N LEU A 91 -28.56 -6.42 -5.97
CA LEU A 91 -27.12 -6.23 -6.22
C LEU A 91 -26.51 -7.43 -6.92
N ARG A 92 -26.82 -8.65 -6.44
CA ARG A 92 -26.37 -9.88 -7.08
C ARG A 92 -26.88 -9.99 -8.53
N ALA A 93 -28.14 -9.70 -8.74
CA ALA A 93 -28.75 -9.70 -10.08
C ALA A 93 -28.16 -8.61 -11.01
N ALA A 94 -27.63 -7.53 -10.43
CA ALA A 94 -26.93 -6.48 -11.18
C ALA A 94 -25.45 -6.81 -11.46
N GLY A 95 -24.92 -7.93 -10.93
CA GLY A 95 -23.58 -8.42 -11.22
C GLY A 95 -22.55 -8.21 -10.11
N ALA A 96 -22.98 -7.88 -8.89
CA ALA A 96 -22.07 -7.80 -7.72
C ALA A 96 -21.49 -9.17 -7.38
N ASP A 97 -20.21 -9.21 -7.08
CA ASP A 97 -19.50 -10.34 -6.47
C ASP A 97 -19.29 -10.10 -4.97
N ALA A 98 -19.38 -8.85 -4.54
CA ALA A 98 -19.28 -8.46 -3.14
C ALA A 98 -20.17 -7.25 -2.83
N VAL A 99 -20.49 -7.07 -1.55
CA VAL A 99 -21.25 -5.92 -1.05
C VAL A 99 -20.58 -5.34 0.20
N LEU A 100 -20.74 -4.02 0.40
CA LEU A 100 -20.30 -3.34 1.61
C LEU A 100 -21.34 -3.51 2.72
N LEU A 101 -20.91 -3.86 3.93
CA LEU A 101 -21.71 -3.84 5.14
C LEU A 101 -21.04 -2.93 6.18
N LEU A 102 -21.71 -1.83 6.56
CA LEU A 102 -21.20 -0.85 7.52
C LEU A 102 -21.62 -1.25 8.94
N LEU A 103 -20.66 -1.64 9.80
CA LEU A 103 -20.98 -1.98 11.19
C LEU A 103 -21.45 -0.79 12.02
N HIS A 104 -21.09 0.43 11.61
CA HIS A 104 -21.61 1.65 12.23
C HIS A 104 -23.14 1.73 12.18
N ASP A 105 -23.75 1.31 11.07
CA ASP A 105 -25.19 1.44 10.82
C ASP A 105 -25.97 0.17 11.17
N LEU A 106 -25.28 -0.94 11.49
CA LEU A 106 -25.89 -2.26 11.69
C LEU A 106 -25.67 -2.76 13.12
N ASP A 107 -26.73 -3.28 13.76
CA ASP A 107 -26.58 -4.09 14.94
C ASP A 107 -26.04 -5.50 14.59
N ASP A 108 -25.54 -6.24 15.59
CA ASP A 108 -24.89 -7.54 15.39
C ASP A 108 -25.83 -8.61 14.83
N GLU A 109 -27.13 -8.56 15.15
CA GLU A 109 -28.11 -9.51 14.63
C GLU A 109 -28.34 -9.27 13.14
N THR A 110 -28.55 -8.01 12.74
CA THR A 110 -28.73 -7.62 11.35
C THR A 110 -27.46 -7.88 10.54
N ALA A 111 -26.28 -7.49 11.05
CA ALA A 111 -25.00 -7.73 10.39
C ALA A 111 -24.75 -9.22 10.12
N ARG A 112 -25.04 -10.07 11.12
CA ARG A 112 -24.91 -11.54 10.97
C ARG A 112 -25.89 -12.10 9.95
N ARG A 113 -27.15 -11.66 9.98
CA ARG A 113 -28.18 -12.10 9.04
C ARG A 113 -27.80 -11.71 7.61
N LEU A 114 -27.35 -10.46 7.38
CA LEU A 114 -26.93 -10.02 6.05
C LEU A 114 -25.68 -10.74 5.55
N GLN A 115 -24.68 -11.00 6.41
CA GLN A 115 -23.50 -11.80 6.05
C GLN A 115 -23.88 -13.24 5.61
N VAL A 116 -24.84 -13.86 6.32
CA VAL A 116 -25.36 -15.18 5.91
C VAL A 116 -26.01 -15.08 4.54
N ARG A 117 -26.88 -14.10 4.33
CA ARG A 117 -27.56 -13.89 3.06
C ARG A 117 -26.61 -13.62 1.90
N VAL A 118 -25.61 -12.78 2.11
CA VAL A 118 -24.54 -12.49 1.12
C VAL A 118 -23.87 -13.78 0.68
N ARG A 119 -23.50 -14.63 1.64
CA ARG A 119 -22.86 -15.94 1.40
C ARG A 119 -23.78 -16.89 0.62
N ASP A 120 -25.08 -16.96 0.99
CA ASP A 120 -26.07 -17.78 0.30
C ASP A 120 -26.27 -17.36 -1.16
N LEU A 121 -26.08 -16.06 -1.46
CA LEU A 121 -26.10 -15.50 -2.81
C LEU A 121 -24.78 -15.70 -3.58
N GLY A 122 -23.77 -16.34 -2.97
CA GLY A 122 -22.45 -16.57 -3.56
C GLY A 122 -21.62 -15.28 -3.71
N MET A 123 -21.80 -14.33 -2.78
CA MET A 123 -21.05 -13.06 -2.72
C MET A 123 -20.17 -13.03 -1.47
N ASP A 124 -19.22 -12.08 -1.45
CA ASP A 124 -18.46 -11.68 -0.26
C ASP A 124 -19.07 -10.44 0.41
N ALA A 125 -18.88 -10.31 1.72
CA ALA A 125 -19.16 -9.08 2.45
C ALA A 125 -17.84 -8.39 2.82
N LEU A 126 -17.58 -7.19 2.29
CA LEU A 126 -16.60 -6.29 2.86
C LEU A 126 -17.24 -5.58 4.06
N VAL A 127 -16.79 -5.95 5.25
CA VAL A 127 -17.35 -5.41 6.51
C VAL A 127 -16.52 -4.21 6.94
N GLU A 128 -17.10 -3.00 6.84
CA GLU A 128 -16.41 -1.75 7.12
C GLU A 128 -16.49 -1.39 8.60
N VAL A 129 -15.34 -0.99 9.16
CA VAL A 129 -15.15 -0.58 10.57
C VAL A 129 -14.38 0.74 10.65
N HIS A 130 -14.61 1.52 11.73
CA HIS A 130 -14.01 2.86 11.93
C HIS A 130 -13.18 2.96 13.21
N ASP A 131 -13.39 2.06 14.17
CA ASP A 131 -12.73 2.08 15.47
C ASP A 131 -12.44 0.67 16.01
N ALA A 132 -11.82 0.61 17.19
CA ALA A 132 -11.42 -0.64 17.81
C ALA A 132 -12.61 -1.50 18.27
N ASP A 133 -13.72 -0.89 18.66
CA ASP A 133 -14.92 -1.59 19.10
C ASP A 133 -15.63 -2.23 17.91
N GLU A 134 -15.75 -1.51 16.79
CA GLU A 134 -16.27 -2.06 15.54
C GLU A 134 -15.36 -3.16 14.98
N LEU A 135 -14.03 -3.00 15.05
CA LEU A 135 -13.09 -4.05 14.66
C LEU A 135 -13.29 -5.32 15.49
N ALA A 136 -13.43 -5.19 16.81
CA ALA A 136 -13.68 -6.33 17.69
C ALA A 136 -15.02 -7.02 17.35
N ARG A 137 -16.08 -6.24 17.05
CA ARG A 137 -17.37 -6.77 16.58
C ARG A 137 -17.23 -7.52 15.26
N ALA A 138 -16.51 -6.96 14.28
CA ALA A 138 -16.25 -7.61 13.00
C ALA A 138 -15.56 -8.96 13.16
N VAL A 139 -14.56 -9.04 14.04
CA VAL A 139 -13.84 -10.29 14.34
C VAL A 139 -14.78 -11.33 14.97
N VAL A 140 -15.61 -10.94 15.95
CA VAL A 140 -16.60 -11.82 16.59
C VAL A 140 -17.67 -12.31 15.60
N LEU A 141 -18.06 -11.46 14.65
CA LEU A 141 -18.98 -11.80 13.57
C LEU A 141 -18.35 -12.70 12.49
N GLY A 142 -17.04 -12.94 12.55
CA GLY A 142 -16.31 -13.76 11.58
C GLY A 142 -16.16 -13.08 10.21
N ALA A 143 -16.13 -11.75 10.19
CA ALA A 143 -15.96 -10.97 8.97
C ALA A 143 -14.61 -11.25 8.29
N ASP A 144 -14.62 -11.40 6.96
CA ASP A 144 -13.45 -11.55 6.11
C ASP A 144 -13.87 -11.40 4.63
N PRO A 145 -13.47 -10.31 3.94
CA PRO A 145 -12.54 -9.26 4.36
C PRO A 145 -13.13 -8.19 5.31
N ILE A 146 -12.23 -7.46 6.00
CA ILE A 146 -12.55 -6.32 6.87
C ILE A 146 -11.98 -5.04 6.26
N GLY A 147 -12.83 -4.04 6.06
CA GLY A 147 -12.45 -2.70 5.62
C GLY A 147 -12.22 -1.76 6.81
N VAL A 148 -11.04 -1.17 6.92
CA VAL A 148 -10.72 -0.17 7.94
C VAL A 148 -10.78 1.21 7.30
N ASN A 149 -11.82 1.99 7.63
CA ASN A 149 -12.06 3.29 7.01
C ASN A 149 -11.44 4.43 7.82
N ALA A 150 -10.56 5.22 7.17
CA ALA A 150 -9.97 6.42 7.78
C ALA A 150 -10.94 7.58 7.96
N ARG A 151 -12.14 7.50 7.35
CA ARG A 151 -13.10 8.60 7.34
C ARG A 151 -14.10 8.47 8.47
N ASP A 152 -14.14 9.46 9.34
CA ASP A 152 -15.23 9.65 10.31
C ASP A 152 -16.53 9.99 9.56
N LEU A 153 -17.60 9.24 9.81
CA LEU A 153 -18.88 9.40 9.11
C LEU A 153 -19.69 10.60 9.57
N ALA A 154 -19.43 11.12 10.77
CA ALA A 154 -20.12 12.29 11.33
C ALA A 154 -19.49 13.61 10.87
N THR A 155 -18.15 13.68 10.85
CA THR A 155 -17.40 14.90 10.54
C THR A 155 -16.84 14.94 9.13
N PHE A 156 -16.80 13.80 8.44
CA PHE A 156 -16.14 13.57 7.15
C PHE A 156 -14.62 13.84 7.16
N THR A 157 -14.02 14.02 8.33
CA THR A 157 -12.56 14.12 8.45
C THR A 157 -11.88 12.78 8.15
N VAL A 158 -10.64 12.82 7.67
CA VAL A 158 -9.87 11.63 7.36
C VAL A 158 -8.66 11.59 8.29
N ASP A 159 -8.59 10.56 9.13
CA ASP A 159 -7.46 10.31 10.04
C ASP A 159 -6.74 9.02 9.61
N ARG A 160 -5.72 9.18 8.76
CA ARG A 160 -4.91 8.05 8.29
C ARG A 160 -4.06 7.43 9.40
N ARG A 161 -3.63 8.23 10.38
CA ARG A 161 -2.81 7.72 11.48
C ARG A 161 -3.62 6.75 12.33
N ALA A 162 -4.80 7.15 12.77
CA ALA A 162 -5.71 6.26 13.52
C ALA A 162 -6.07 5.01 12.71
N GLN A 163 -6.30 5.15 11.39
CA GLN A 163 -6.53 4.01 10.51
C GLN A 163 -5.35 3.03 10.52
N LEU A 164 -4.12 3.50 10.32
CA LEU A 164 -2.94 2.64 10.26
C LEU A 164 -2.68 1.94 11.60
N GLU A 165 -2.94 2.62 12.72
CA GLU A 165 -2.88 2.02 14.06
C GLU A 165 -3.93 0.91 14.21
N LEU A 166 -5.14 1.10 13.66
CA LEU A 166 -6.22 0.10 13.70
C LEU A 166 -5.90 -1.09 12.78
N VAL A 167 -5.38 -0.85 11.57
CA VAL A 167 -4.89 -1.88 10.64
C VAL A 167 -3.81 -2.73 11.31
N ALA A 168 -2.87 -2.12 12.02
CA ALA A 168 -1.78 -2.85 12.71
C ALA A 168 -2.28 -3.77 13.85
N ARG A 169 -3.47 -3.49 14.41
CA ARG A 169 -4.12 -4.30 15.46
C ARG A 169 -5.03 -5.39 14.90
N ALA A 170 -5.34 -5.35 13.60
CA ALA A 170 -6.23 -6.31 12.98
C ALA A 170 -5.61 -7.73 12.98
N PRO A 171 -6.42 -8.78 13.07
CA PRO A 171 -5.94 -10.16 13.04
C PRO A 171 -5.25 -10.49 11.71
N ARG A 172 -4.11 -11.17 11.76
CA ARG A 172 -3.31 -11.54 10.58
C ARG A 172 -3.91 -12.69 9.76
N ASP A 173 -4.94 -13.35 10.26
CA ASP A 173 -5.69 -14.40 9.57
C ASP A 173 -6.93 -13.87 8.83
N ARG A 174 -7.06 -12.56 8.71
CA ARG A 174 -8.12 -11.85 7.98
C ARG A 174 -7.54 -10.99 6.89
N THR A 175 -8.27 -10.84 5.80
CA THR A 175 -7.95 -9.90 4.71
C THR A 175 -8.33 -8.49 5.14
N ILE A 176 -7.36 -7.59 5.22
CA ILE A 176 -7.56 -6.21 5.70
C ILE A 176 -7.45 -5.23 4.54
N VAL A 177 -8.48 -4.42 4.37
CA VAL A 177 -8.56 -3.39 3.34
C VAL A 177 -8.48 -2.00 4.00
N ALA A 178 -7.47 -1.20 3.66
CA ALA A 178 -7.39 0.20 4.11
C ALA A 178 -8.22 1.09 3.17
N GLU A 179 -9.25 1.74 3.72
CA GLU A 179 -10.20 2.57 2.96
C GLU A 179 -10.06 4.05 3.29
N SER A 180 -10.28 4.90 2.31
CA SER A 180 -10.19 6.37 2.40
C SER A 180 -8.77 6.89 2.63
N GLY A 181 -8.54 8.15 2.23
CA GLY A 181 -7.28 8.85 2.48
C GLY A 181 -6.07 8.42 1.65
N VAL A 182 -6.11 7.32 0.92
CA VAL A 182 -5.04 6.91 0.02
C VAL A 182 -5.06 7.80 -1.23
N ALA A 183 -3.99 8.58 -1.43
CA ALA A 183 -3.88 9.53 -2.53
C ALA A 183 -2.51 9.51 -3.22
N THR A 184 -1.47 9.02 -2.55
CA THR A 184 -0.10 8.97 -3.05
C THR A 184 0.48 7.56 -2.93
N ARG A 185 1.58 7.32 -3.64
CA ARG A 185 2.31 6.05 -3.57
C ARG A 185 2.77 5.75 -2.13
N VAL A 186 3.23 6.75 -1.41
CA VAL A 186 3.64 6.61 0.00
C VAL A 186 2.48 6.12 0.87
N HIS A 187 1.27 6.64 0.68
CA HIS A 187 0.10 6.16 1.42
C HIS A 187 -0.17 4.66 1.19
N SER A 188 0.13 4.14 -0.02
CA SER A 188 0.03 2.70 -0.30
C SER A 188 1.10 1.92 0.45
N VAL A 189 2.34 2.42 0.47
CA VAL A 189 3.45 1.80 1.22
C VAL A 189 3.16 1.77 2.72
N GLU A 190 2.66 2.88 3.28
CA GLU A 190 2.27 2.95 4.69
C GLU A 190 1.18 1.94 5.07
N ALA A 191 0.14 1.82 4.23
CA ALA A 191 -0.95 0.86 4.45
C ALA A 191 -0.40 -0.58 4.44
N GLU A 192 0.44 -0.91 3.46
CA GLU A 192 1.08 -2.22 3.37
C GLU A 192 2.00 -2.51 4.57
N LEU A 193 2.81 -1.53 5.00
CA LEU A 193 3.68 -1.66 6.16
C LEU A 193 2.89 -1.80 7.48
N ALA A 194 1.72 -1.19 7.58
CA ALA A 194 0.82 -1.39 8.71
C ALA A 194 0.18 -2.79 8.73
N GLY A 195 0.15 -3.47 7.57
CA GLY A 195 -0.36 -4.83 7.43
C GLY A 195 -1.68 -4.93 6.69
N ALA A 196 -2.05 -3.91 5.91
CA ALA A 196 -3.15 -4.05 4.96
C ALA A 196 -2.76 -4.98 3.80
N ASP A 197 -3.70 -5.83 3.38
CA ASP A 197 -3.58 -6.68 2.19
C ASP A 197 -4.02 -5.93 0.94
N ALA A 198 -4.92 -4.95 1.12
CA ALA A 198 -5.42 -4.15 0.02
C ALA A 198 -5.70 -2.69 0.44
N ILE A 199 -5.77 -1.82 -0.57
CA ILE A 199 -6.29 -0.45 -0.46
C ILE A 199 -7.57 -0.30 -1.28
N LEU A 200 -8.53 0.49 -0.78
CA LEU A 200 -9.68 0.92 -1.55
C LEU A 200 -9.54 2.41 -1.88
N VAL A 201 -9.44 2.74 -3.16
CA VAL A 201 -9.11 4.10 -3.64
C VAL A 201 -10.15 4.59 -4.64
N GLY A 202 -10.74 5.74 -4.34
CA GLY A 202 -11.71 6.36 -5.23
C GLY A 202 -11.38 7.82 -5.56
N SER A 203 -11.44 8.72 -4.58
CA SER A 203 -11.35 10.17 -4.82
C SER A 203 -10.06 10.59 -5.53
N ALA A 204 -8.93 9.95 -5.22
CA ALA A 204 -7.66 10.24 -5.87
C ALA A 204 -7.70 9.84 -7.35
N LEU A 205 -8.22 8.64 -7.67
CA LEU A 205 -8.36 8.17 -9.04
C LEU A 205 -9.33 9.04 -9.84
N MET A 206 -10.49 9.38 -9.26
CA MET A 206 -11.49 10.18 -9.96
C MET A 206 -11.06 11.62 -10.25
N ARG A 207 -10.11 12.18 -9.49
CA ARG A 207 -9.53 13.51 -9.74
C ARG A 207 -8.34 13.49 -10.71
N ALA A 208 -7.70 12.36 -10.88
CA ALA A 208 -6.54 12.24 -11.75
C ALA A 208 -6.91 12.51 -13.22
N ALA A 209 -5.99 13.10 -13.99
CA ALA A 209 -6.19 13.26 -15.43
C ALA A 209 -6.42 11.90 -16.11
N ASP A 210 -5.60 10.92 -15.75
CA ASP A 210 -5.73 9.52 -16.13
C ASP A 210 -5.89 8.65 -14.86
N PRO A 211 -7.11 8.14 -14.56
CA PRO A 211 -7.36 7.29 -13.40
C PRO A 211 -6.59 5.96 -13.39
N GLY A 212 -6.40 5.36 -14.58
CA GLY A 212 -5.64 4.12 -14.72
C GLY A 212 -4.17 4.32 -14.39
N ALA A 213 -3.52 5.32 -15.00
CA ALA A 213 -2.12 5.65 -14.71
C ALA A 213 -1.91 6.03 -13.22
N ALA A 214 -2.89 6.71 -12.61
CA ALA A 214 -2.85 7.00 -11.18
C ALA A 214 -2.89 5.72 -10.34
N LEU A 215 -3.74 4.74 -10.70
CA LEU A 215 -3.79 3.44 -10.04
C LEU A 215 -2.46 2.69 -10.19
N ALA A 216 -1.89 2.62 -11.40
CA ALA A 216 -0.59 2.01 -11.65
C ALA A 216 0.51 2.62 -10.78
N THR A 217 0.49 3.94 -10.60
CA THR A 217 1.43 4.65 -9.71
C THR A 217 1.27 4.20 -8.25
N LEU A 218 0.05 4.07 -7.75
CA LEU A 218 -0.21 3.62 -6.38
C LEU A 218 0.26 2.18 -6.14
N LEU A 219 0.22 1.33 -7.17
CA LEU A 219 0.60 -0.09 -7.12
C LEU A 219 2.04 -0.35 -7.56
N ALA A 220 2.79 0.67 -7.97
CA ALA A 220 4.13 0.50 -8.55
C ALA A 220 5.06 -0.35 -7.67
N ARG A 221 5.76 -1.31 -8.29
CA ARG A 221 6.70 -2.24 -7.62
C ARG A 221 8.06 -2.25 -8.33
N PRO A 222 9.12 -2.54 -7.59
CA PRO A 222 9.25 -2.64 -6.13
C PRO A 222 9.16 -1.25 -5.43
N VAL A 223 9.15 -1.24 -4.08
CA VAL A 223 9.45 -0.03 -3.30
C VAL A 223 10.90 0.37 -3.56
N VAL A 224 11.17 1.65 -3.81
CA VAL A 224 12.52 2.14 -4.14
C VAL A 224 13.07 2.98 -3.01
N LYS A 225 14.24 2.57 -2.47
CA LYS A 225 14.99 3.31 -1.44
C LYS A 225 16.26 3.91 -2.02
N VAL A 226 16.49 5.19 -1.73
CA VAL A 226 17.77 5.87 -1.92
C VAL A 226 18.40 6.11 -0.56
N CYS A 227 19.57 5.53 -0.31
CA CYS A 227 20.22 5.50 1.02
C CYS A 227 21.51 6.33 1.07
N GLY A 228 21.92 6.72 2.27
CA GLY A 228 23.13 7.53 2.51
C GLY A 228 22.97 8.97 2.03
N LEU A 229 21.79 9.53 2.29
CA LEU A 229 21.48 10.94 2.06
C LEU A 229 22.04 11.79 3.21
N THR A 230 22.74 12.87 2.89
CA THR A 230 23.37 13.78 3.86
C THR A 230 23.02 15.24 3.63
N ARG A 231 22.36 15.57 2.51
CA ARG A 231 22.04 16.94 2.08
C ARG A 231 20.58 17.01 1.62
N GLN A 232 19.93 18.13 1.91
CA GLN A 232 18.53 18.34 1.50
C GLN A 232 18.35 18.29 -0.02
N ASP A 233 19.27 18.89 -0.80
CA ASP A 233 19.21 18.85 -2.26
C ASP A 233 19.19 17.42 -2.83
N ASP A 234 19.91 16.48 -2.17
CA ASP A 234 19.94 15.08 -2.56
C ASP A 234 18.63 14.35 -2.18
N VAL A 235 18.03 14.73 -1.03
CA VAL A 235 16.69 14.25 -0.63
C VAL A 235 15.66 14.72 -1.63
N ASP A 236 15.63 16.00 -1.96
CA ASP A 236 14.66 16.59 -2.88
C ASP A 236 14.78 15.94 -4.28
N ALA A 237 16.03 15.68 -4.73
CA ALA A 237 16.26 14.98 -6.00
C ALA A 237 15.78 13.53 -5.98
N ALA A 238 15.97 12.80 -4.85
CA ALA A 238 15.50 11.42 -4.70
C ALA A 238 13.97 11.35 -4.70
N VAL A 239 13.32 12.23 -3.93
CA VAL A 239 11.85 12.34 -3.87
C VAL A 239 11.27 12.72 -5.23
N ALA A 240 11.85 13.72 -5.91
CA ALA A 240 11.44 14.14 -7.24
C ALA A 240 11.64 13.04 -8.31
N ALA A 241 12.61 12.16 -8.13
CA ALA A 241 12.81 10.99 -8.98
C ALA A 241 11.78 9.87 -8.72
N GLY A 242 11.03 9.93 -7.61
CA GLY A 242 10.04 8.92 -7.23
C GLY A 242 10.56 7.84 -6.27
N ALA A 243 11.58 8.13 -5.48
CA ALA A 243 11.98 7.26 -4.36
C ALA A 243 10.85 7.23 -3.31
N ASP A 244 10.50 6.03 -2.84
CA ASP A 244 9.49 5.84 -1.79
C ASP A 244 10.11 5.99 -0.39
N LEU A 245 11.40 5.64 -0.25
CA LEU A 245 12.14 5.65 1.00
C LEU A 245 13.45 6.44 0.86
N CYS A 246 13.72 7.32 1.83
CA CYS A 246 14.95 8.10 1.93
C CYS A 246 15.75 7.66 3.16
N GLY A 247 16.95 7.10 2.96
CA GLY A 247 17.79 6.53 4.02
C GLY A 247 18.87 7.46 4.53
N PHE A 248 18.96 7.62 5.85
CA PHE A 248 19.92 8.44 6.57
C PHE A 248 20.79 7.55 7.45
N VAL A 249 22.08 7.46 7.17
CA VAL A 249 23.01 6.65 7.95
C VAL A 249 23.44 7.45 9.18
N LEU A 250 22.93 7.05 10.36
CA LEU A 250 23.21 7.72 11.63
C LEU A 250 24.32 6.99 12.40
N VAL A 251 25.37 6.56 11.68
CA VAL A 251 26.56 5.86 12.22
C VAL A 251 27.75 6.78 11.97
N PRO A 252 28.35 7.40 13.01
CA PRO A 252 29.36 8.45 12.86
C PRO A 252 30.60 8.04 12.07
N GLU A 253 30.97 6.75 12.12
CA GLU A 253 32.13 6.19 11.41
C GLU A 253 31.89 5.97 9.92
N SER A 254 30.64 6.11 9.47
CA SER A 254 30.29 5.96 8.06
C SER A 254 30.76 7.17 7.25
N PRO A 255 31.33 6.97 6.05
CA PRO A 255 31.64 8.09 5.15
C PRO A 255 30.37 8.78 4.60
N ARG A 256 29.19 8.23 4.92
CA ARG A 256 27.85 8.72 4.56
C ARG A 256 27.04 9.09 5.80
N ALA A 257 27.72 9.37 6.92
CA ALA A 257 27.04 9.75 8.15
C ALA A 257 26.25 11.04 7.95
N ALA A 258 24.96 10.99 8.25
CA ALA A 258 24.10 12.16 8.36
C ALA A 258 24.06 12.63 9.81
N GLU A 259 24.01 13.94 10.05
CA GLU A 259 23.89 14.50 11.41
C GLU A 259 22.49 14.27 12.00
N ALA A 260 21.48 14.21 11.14
CA ALA A 260 20.07 13.99 11.50
C ALA A 260 19.29 13.42 10.32
N VAL A 261 18.07 12.98 10.60
CA VAL A 261 17.05 12.70 9.59
C VAL A 261 16.59 14.03 8.98
N LEU A 262 16.69 14.17 7.66
CA LEU A 262 16.27 15.36 6.93
C LEU A 262 14.79 15.27 6.54
N ASP A 263 14.20 16.39 6.15
CA ASP A 263 12.80 16.46 5.73
C ASP A 263 12.61 15.78 4.37
N VAL A 264 11.74 14.78 4.32
CA VAL A 264 11.37 14.04 3.10
C VAL A 264 10.01 14.48 2.53
N GLY A 265 9.33 15.42 3.20
CA GLY A 265 7.97 15.84 2.86
C GLY A 265 6.95 14.72 2.99
N GLU A 266 5.82 14.84 2.27
CA GLU A 266 4.72 13.87 2.29
C GLU A 266 4.80 12.82 1.15
N SER A 267 5.88 12.83 0.37
CA SER A 267 6.01 11.99 -0.83
C SER A 267 6.97 10.82 -0.68
N ALA A 268 7.67 10.71 0.44
CA ALA A 268 8.57 9.61 0.80
C ALA A 268 8.50 9.33 2.30
N LEU A 269 9.01 8.17 2.72
CA LEU A 269 9.24 7.85 4.14
C LEU A 269 10.72 7.94 4.47
N SER A 270 11.02 8.48 5.64
CA SER A 270 12.37 8.55 6.19
C SER A 270 12.77 7.22 6.82
N VAL A 271 14.04 6.81 6.63
CA VAL A 271 14.62 5.59 7.20
C VAL A 271 15.90 5.92 7.93
N ALA A 272 15.91 5.82 9.25
CA ALA A 272 17.15 5.85 10.03
C ALA A 272 17.90 4.53 9.88
N VAL A 273 19.17 4.58 9.44
CA VAL A 273 20.03 3.40 9.28
C VAL A 273 21.01 3.37 10.45
N LEU A 274 20.94 2.33 11.28
CA LEU A 274 21.60 2.20 12.58
C LEU A 274 22.35 0.87 12.69
N VAL A 275 23.31 0.81 13.63
CA VAL A 275 24.02 -0.42 14.03
C VAL A 275 23.92 -0.58 15.54
N GLY A 276 23.37 -1.69 16.00
CA GLY A 276 23.30 -2.09 17.40
C GLY A 276 22.41 -1.24 18.33
N ALA A 277 21.63 -0.29 17.80
CA ALA A 277 20.74 0.56 18.59
C ALA A 277 19.43 0.84 17.84
N GLU A 278 18.31 0.95 18.56
CA GLU A 278 16.96 1.10 17.97
C GLU A 278 16.41 2.55 17.99
N ASN A 279 17.18 3.54 18.46
CA ASN A 279 16.67 4.91 18.50
C ASN A 279 16.63 5.52 17.09
N GLY A 280 15.46 5.55 16.47
CA GLY A 280 15.23 6.01 15.09
C GLY A 280 15.30 7.53 14.88
N HIS A 281 15.60 8.32 15.89
CA HIS A 281 15.77 9.79 15.79
C HIS A 281 14.60 10.50 15.07
N GLY A 282 13.36 10.00 15.24
CA GLY A 282 12.16 10.58 14.64
C GLY A 282 11.90 10.17 13.18
N ALA A 283 12.62 9.19 12.63
CA ALA A 283 12.34 8.63 11.32
C ALA A 283 11.08 7.76 11.33
N ASP A 284 10.41 7.65 10.18
CA ASP A 284 9.23 6.79 9.99
C ASP A 284 9.56 5.30 10.11
N LEU A 285 10.78 4.92 9.73
CA LEU A 285 11.29 3.55 9.74
C LEU A 285 12.73 3.51 10.29
N VAL A 286 13.10 2.35 10.82
CA VAL A 286 14.46 2.07 11.26
C VAL A 286 15.00 0.85 10.51
N GLN A 287 16.14 1.01 9.83
CA GLN A 287 16.91 -0.11 9.30
C GLN A 287 18.03 -0.42 10.26
N LEU A 288 17.91 -1.54 10.99
CA LEU A 288 18.81 -1.91 12.06
C LEU A 288 19.69 -3.07 11.63
N TYR A 289 21.02 -2.82 11.63
CA TYR A 289 22.04 -3.85 11.50
C TYR A 289 22.47 -4.35 12.88
N GLU A 290 22.73 -5.63 13.00
CA GLU A 290 23.39 -6.18 14.18
C GLU A 290 24.84 -5.68 14.25
N HIS A 291 25.34 -5.49 15.47
CA HIS A 291 26.73 -5.13 15.70
C HIS A 291 27.60 -6.39 15.46
N GLU A 292 28.47 -6.35 14.46
CA GLU A 292 29.49 -7.37 14.22
C GLU A 292 30.86 -6.87 14.70
N GLU A 293 31.59 -7.72 15.45
CA GLU A 293 32.92 -7.39 15.93
C GLU A 293 33.88 -7.08 14.77
N GLY A 294 34.51 -5.91 14.81
CA GLY A 294 35.40 -5.44 13.75
C GLY A 294 34.73 -4.88 12.49
N ARG A 295 33.41 -4.72 12.48
CA ARG A 295 32.64 -4.15 11.36
C ARG A 295 31.73 -3.02 11.83
N VAL A 296 31.56 -2.02 10.95
CA VAL A 296 30.64 -0.91 11.20
C VAL A 296 29.19 -1.34 11.03
N ARG A 297 28.91 -2.34 10.17
CA ARG A 297 27.59 -2.94 9.97
C ARG A 297 27.71 -4.40 9.54
N GLY A 298 26.68 -5.19 9.84
CA GLY A 298 26.53 -6.55 9.36
C GLY A 298 26.12 -6.64 7.89
N ARG A 299 25.97 -7.88 7.39
CA ARG A 299 25.49 -8.17 6.02
C ARG A 299 23.99 -7.99 5.87
N ASP A 300 23.24 -8.33 6.92
CA ASP A 300 21.79 -8.34 6.90
C ASP A 300 21.26 -7.38 7.96
N ALA A 301 20.09 -6.84 7.71
CA ALA A 301 19.41 -5.96 8.63
C ALA A 301 17.91 -6.31 8.70
N VAL A 302 17.23 -5.69 9.63
CA VAL A 302 15.77 -5.67 9.69
C VAL A 302 15.27 -4.27 9.46
N LEU A 303 14.15 -4.14 8.75
CA LEU A 303 13.40 -2.90 8.68
C LEU A 303 12.31 -2.94 9.75
N LEU A 304 12.28 -1.92 10.60
CA LEU A 304 11.34 -1.80 11.70
C LEU A 304 10.42 -0.59 11.49
N ARG A 305 9.18 -0.74 11.92
CA ARG A 305 8.22 0.35 12.10
C ARG A 305 7.64 0.24 13.51
N ASP A 306 7.75 1.29 14.31
CA ASP A 306 7.28 1.32 15.71
C ASP A 306 7.82 0.12 16.52
N GLY A 307 9.08 -0.28 16.29
CA GLY A 307 9.74 -1.44 16.92
C GLY A 307 9.34 -2.81 16.35
N ALA A 308 8.33 -2.88 15.47
CA ALA A 308 7.92 -4.13 14.84
C ALA A 308 8.66 -4.38 13.53
N ARG A 309 9.16 -5.61 13.30
CA ARG A 309 9.80 -5.99 12.04
C ARG A 309 8.77 -6.00 10.90
N VAL A 310 9.04 -5.22 9.85
CA VAL A 310 8.18 -5.12 8.66
C VAL A 310 8.82 -5.69 7.39
N ALA A 311 10.16 -5.80 7.34
CA ALA A 311 10.87 -6.46 6.25
C ALA A 311 12.22 -7.00 6.70
N THR A 312 12.76 -7.96 5.94
CA THR A 312 14.17 -8.39 6.01
C THR A 312 14.98 -7.60 5.00
N VAL A 313 16.16 -7.16 5.37
CA VAL A 313 17.11 -6.51 4.47
C VAL A 313 18.28 -7.43 4.23
N ILE A 314 18.49 -7.85 2.99
CA ILE A 314 19.68 -8.59 2.56
C ILE A 314 20.61 -7.60 1.89
N ASP A 315 21.81 -7.44 2.45
CA ASP A 315 22.79 -6.45 2.00
C ASP A 315 24.19 -7.08 1.79
N LEU A 316 25.05 -6.34 1.11
CA LEU A 316 26.48 -6.61 1.02
C LEU A 316 27.24 -5.47 1.70
N PRO A 317 28.16 -5.76 2.61
CA PRO A 317 29.06 -4.76 3.16
C PRO A 317 29.87 -4.08 2.03
N TRP A 318 30.18 -2.81 2.23
CA TRP A 318 30.93 -2.05 1.24
C TRP A 318 32.30 -2.68 0.95
N GLY A 319 32.60 -2.88 -0.34
CA GLY A 319 33.85 -3.48 -0.81
C GLY A 319 33.90 -5.01 -0.73
N GLU A 320 32.84 -5.69 -0.28
CA GLU A 320 32.76 -7.14 -0.25
C GLU A 320 31.92 -7.67 -1.43
N GLY A 321 32.31 -8.85 -1.95
CA GLY A 321 31.49 -9.65 -2.87
C GLY A 321 30.99 -10.90 -2.16
N ASP A 322 29.79 -11.36 -2.52
CA ASP A 322 29.21 -12.61 -2.05
C ASP A 322 28.46 -13.30 -3.18
N ALA A 323 29.00 -14.39 -3.67
CA ALA A 323 28.40 -15.18 -4.77
C ALA A 323 27.03 -15.77 -4.37
N THR A 324 26.75 -15.90 -3.07
CA THR A 324 25.47 -16.44 -2.55
C THR A 324 24.44 -15.36 -2.24
N HIS A 325 24.75 -14.09 -2.48
CA HIS A 325 23.91 -12.95 -2.11
C HIS A 325 22.47 -13.06 -2.64
N LEU A 326 22.31 -13.33 -3.92
CA LEU A 326 20.99 -13.49 -4.54
C LEU A 326 20.26 -14.77 -4.09
N ASP A 327 21.00 -15.83 -3.75
CA ASP A 327 20.39 -17.05 -3.24
C ASP A 327 19.87 -16.86 -1.81
N ARG A 328 20.61 -16.13 -0.96
CA ARG A 328 20.13 -15.71 0.36
C ARG A 328 18.88 -14.85 0.22
N ALA A 329 18.88 -13.89 -0.71
CA ALA A 329 17.72 -13.06 -0.97
C ALA A 329 16.47 -13.88 -1.36
N ARG A 330 16.62 -14.88 -2.23
CA ARG A 330 15.51 -15.76 -2.64
C ARG A 330 14.99 -16.66 -1.52
N SER A 331 15.77 -16.89 -0.47
CA SER A 331 15.37 -17.71 0.68
C SER A 331 14.60 -16.96 1.77
N VAL A 332 14.39 -15.64 1.61
CA VAL A 332 13.68 -14.83 2.60
C VAL A 332 12.18 -15.05 2.49
N ASP A 333 11.56 -15.46 3.60
CA ASP A 333 10.11 -15.48 3.73
C ASP A 333 9.56 -14.09 4.05
N GLY A 334 8.51 -13.67 3.37
CA GLY A 334 7.86 -12.37 3.54
C GLY A 334 8.54 -11.24 2.77
N ARG A 335 8.44 -10.00 3.29
CA ARG A 335 8.95 -8.81 2.59
C ARG A 335 10.47 -8.76 2.62
N LEU A 336 11.07 -8.76 1.43
CA LEU A 336 12.50 -8.62 1.22
C LEU A 336 12.83 -7.20 0.70
N MET A 337 13.71 -6.47 1.40
CA MET A 337 14.45 -5.34 0.83
C MET A 337 15.82 -5.83 0.39
N LEU A 338 16.13 -5.70 -0.89
CA LEU A 338 17.42 -6.10 -1.44
C LEU A 338 18.32 -4.87 -1.57
N ALA A 339 19.47 -4.93 -0.93
CA ALA A 339 20.54 -3.93 -0.98
C ALA A 339 21.85 -4.58 -1.50
N GLY A 340 22.91 -3.81 -1.60
CA GLY A 340 24.24 -4.26 -1.99
C GLY A 340 24.52 -4.16 -3.48
N HIS A 341 25.34 -3.19 -3.83
CA HIS A 341 25.86 -2.92 -5.18
C HIS A 341 24.78 -2.73 -6.27
N LEU A 342 23.54 -2.39 -5.89
CA LEU A 342 22.49 -2.06 -6.85
C LEU A 342 22.73 -0.67 -7.45
N GLY A 343 22.53 -0.57 -8.75
CA GLY A 343 22.66 0.67 -9.51
C GLY A 343 21.77 0.66 -10.75
N PRO A 344 21.75 1.75 -11.52
CA PRO A 344 20.93 1.84 -12.74
C PRO A 344 21.21 0.71 -13.75
N GLU A 345 22.44 0.18 -13.74
CA GLU A 345 22.95 -0.77 -14.70
C GLU A 345 22.45 -2.20 -14.47
N ASN A 346 22.09 -2.57 -13.21
CA ASN A 346 21.78 -3.96 -12.86
C ASN A 346 20.44 -4.15 -12.13
N VAL A 347 19.81 -3.07 -11.64
CA VAL A 347 18.63 -3.20 -10.79
C VAL A 347 17.46 -3.90 -11.46
N ALA A 348 17.22 -3.65 -12.74
CA ALA A 348 16.13 -4.28 -13.49
C ALA A 348 16.31 -5.81 -13.62
N GLU A 349 17.54 -6.26 -13.91
CA GLU A 349 17.87 -7.68 -13.98
C GLU A 349 17.71 -8.37 -12.63
N VAL A 350 18.17 -7.73 -11.57
CA VAL A 350 18.06 -8.24 -10.20
C VAL A 350 16.60 -8.31 -9.73
N ILE A 351 15.78 -7.31 -10.05
CA ILE A 351 14.34 -7.34 -9.77
C ILE A 351 13.67 -8.52 -10.49
N ALA A 352 13.98 -8.75 -11.76
CA ALA A 352 13.43 -9.87 -12.52
C ALA A 352 13.83 -11.23 -11.93
N ALA A 353 15.04 -11.35 -11.39
CA ALA A 353 15.60 -12.59 -10.85
C ALA A 353 15.11 -12.90 -9.41
N VAL A 354 14.86 -11.89 -8.57
CA VAL A 354 14.58 -12.03 -7.12
C VAL A 354 13.16 -11.64 -6.75
N ARG A 355 12.56 -10.69 -7.48
CA ARG A 355 11.24 -10.10 -7.20
C ARG A 355 11.13 -9.54 -5.77
N PRO A 356 12.07 -8.69 -5.33
CA PRO A 356 12.06 -8.17 -3.97
C PRO A 356 10.87 -7.22 -3.77
N TRP A 357 10.39 -7.11 -2.52
CA TRP A 357 9.45 -6.07 -2.13
C TRP A 357 10.01 -4.66 -2.31
N ALA A 358 11.30 -4.48 -1.95
CA ALA A 358 12.02 -3.21 -2.10
C ALA A 358 13.43 -3.41 -2.62
N VAL A 359 13.97 -2.38 -3.28
CA VAL A 359 15.38 -2.26 -3.66
C VAL A 359 16.01 -1.03 -3.01
N ASP A 360 17.25 -1.17 -2.55
CA ASP A 360 18.00 -0.13 -1.84
C ASP A 360 19.35 0.11 -2.51
N ALA A 361 19.65 1.36 -2.88
CA ALA A 361 20.92 1.74 -3.45
C ALA A 361 21.51 2.97 -2.73
N SER A 362 22.84 2.97 -2.57
CA SER A 362 23.58 4.04 -1.92
C SER A 362 24.80 4.49 -2.72
N SER A 363 25.93 3.77 -2.61
CA SER A 363 27.23 4.17 -3.17
C SER A 363 27.27 4.24 -4.70
N SER A 364 26.49 3.39 -5.37
CA SER A 364 26.37 3.40 -6.83
C SER A 364 25.68 4.65 -7.39
N LEU A 365 25.01 5.42 -6.52
CA LEU A 365 24.29 6.65 -6.87
C LEU A 365 25.07 7.91 -6.50
N GLU A 366 26.37 7.81 -6.21
CA GLU A 366 27.17 8.91 -5.69
C GLU A 366 28.20 9.41 -6.70
N SER A 367 28.42 10.73 -6.66
CA SER A 367 29.56 11.40 -7.29
C SER A 367 30.79 11.46 -6.35
N ALA A 368 30.53 11.48 -5.03
CA ALA A 368 31.51 11.34 -3.94
C ALA A 368 30.79 10.78 -2.71
N PRO A 369 31.48 10.15 -1.76
CA PRO A 369 30.86 9.60 -0.55
C PRO A 369 29.94 10.61 0.15
N GLY A 370 28.64 10.28 0.30
CA GLY A 370 27.62 11.14 0.88
C GLY A 370 27.07 12.25 -0.05
N VAL A 371 27.51 12.32 -1.30
CA VAL A 371 27.02 13.29 -2.30
C VAL A 371 26.41 12.53 -3.48
N LYS A 372 25.11 12.66 -3.68
CA LYS A 372 24.41 11.94 -4.77
C LYS A 372 24.66 12.58 -6.12
N ASP A 373 24.78 11.73 -7.14
CA ASP A 373 24.64 12.10 -8.54
C ASP A 373 23.14 12.04 -8.91
N HIS A 374 22.52 13.18 -9.09
CA HIS A 374 21.07 13.26 -9.33
C HIS A 374 20.64 12.59 -10.63
N GLU A 375 21.53 12.48 -11.64
CA GLU A 375 21.21 11.76 -12.87
C GLU A 375 21.20 10.24 -12.63
N ARG A 376 22.16 9.74 -11.86
CA ARG A 376 22.19 8.33 -11.45
C ARG A 376 21.01 7.96 -10.57
N VAL A 377 20.60 8.86 -9.65
CA VAL A 377 19.38 8.66 -8.83
C VAL A 377 18.15 8.52 -9.73
N ARG A 378 17.94 9.43 -10.69
CA ARG A 378 16.82 9.35 -11.64
C ARG A 378 16.87 8.08 -12.49
N ALA A 379 18.06 7.72 -12.99
CA ALA A 379 18.26 6.52 -13.79
C ALA A 379 17.96 5.24 -13.00
N PHE A 380 18.38 5.18 -11.72
CA PHE A 380 18.10 4.04 -10.84
C PHE A 380 16.60 3.86 -10.58
N VAL A 381 15.92 4.93 -10.15
CA VAL A 381 14.48 4.86 -9.89
C VAL A 381 13.72 4.46 -11.15
N LYS A 382 14.07 5.05 -12.31
CA LYS A 382 13.47 4.68 -13.60
C LYS A 382 13.71 3.21 -13.94
N ALA A 383 14.93 2.71 -13.81
CA ALA A 383 15.26 1.31 -14.12
C ALA A 383 14.59 0.32 -13.15
N ALA A 384 14.35 0.73 -11.90
CA ALA A 384 13.64 -0.08 -10.92
C ALA A 384 12.13 -0.16 -11.17
N ARG A 385 11.55 0.81 -11.89
CA ARG A 385 10.10 0.87 -12.20
C ARG A 385 9.73 0.27 -13.57
N GLY A 386 10.69 0.11 -14.48
CA GLY A 386 10.50 -0.42 -15.84
C GLY A 386 10.30 0.68 -16.87
#